data_5a2964f6210a6c3a9f7cd4df30871be5
#
_entry.id   5a2964f6210a6c3a9f7cd4df30871be5
#
_cell.length_a   1.000
_cell.length_b   1.000
_cell.length_c   1.000
_cell.angle_alpha   90.00
_cell.angle_beta   90.00
_cell.angle_gamma   90.00
#
_symmetry.space_group_name_H-M   'P 1'
#
loop_
_entity.id
_entity.type
_entity.pdbx_description
1 polymer ?
#
loop_
_entity_poly.entity_id
_entity_poly.type
_entity_poly.pdbx_seq_one_letter_code
_entity_poly.pdbx_strand_id
1 'polypeptide(L)'
;MKEIEKLQVGAYYRMDDAEIAEIQNKAIALCQKIDTVSILDHSIREQLFRKLFGSVGKNPSIKPGFRCDLGVNIHIGDNFLTNYNVMILDMATVTIGDNVWI
;
A
#
# COMPACT_ATOMS: atom_id res chain seq x y z
N MET A 1 17.96 -2.73 -16.20
CA MET A 1 17.01 -2.29 -15.13
C MET A 1 15.86 -3.26 -15.06
N LYS A 2 15.54 -3.74 -13.87
CA LYS A 2 14.39 -4.62 -13.67
C LYS A 2 13.10 -3.84 -13.85
N GLU A 3 12.01 -4.52 -14.19
CA GLU A 3 10.72 -3.86 -14.38
C GLU A 3 10.24 -3.13 -13.12
N ILE A 4 10.45 -3.72 -11.93
CA ILE A 4 10.06 -3.06 -10.68
C ILE A 4 10.87 -1.76 -10.45
N GLU A 5 12.14 -1.74 -10.83
CA GLU A 5 12.95 -0.52 -10.73
C GLU A 5 12.45 0.57 -11.67
N LYS A 6 11.99 0.20 -12.87
CA LYS A 6 11.39 1.14 -13.81
C LYS A 6 10.12 1.77 -13.23
N LEU A 7 9.29 1.00 -12.54
CA LEU A 7 8.11 1.53 -11.86
C LEU A 7 8.50 2.54 -10.79
N GLN A 8 9.51 2.23 -9.99
CA GLN A 8 9.95 3.10 -8.89
C GLN A 8 10.48 4.44 -9.36
N VAL A 9 11.05 4.49 -10.55
CA VAL A 9 11.57 5.73 -11.14
C VAL A 9 10.62 6.36 -12.16
N GLY A 10 9.42 5.79 -12.31
CA GLY A 10 8.43 6.31 -13.24
C GLY A 10 8.67 5.97 -14.70
N ALA A 11 9.55 5.03 -15.01
CA ALA A 11 9.83 4.60 -16.38
C ALA A 11 8.80 3.56 -16.86
N TYR A 12 8.77 3.31 -18.17
CA TYR A 12 7.88 2.30 -18.75
C TYR A 12 8.17 0.90 -18.18
N TYR A 13 7.10 0.12 -17.96
CA TYR A 13 7.20 -1.24 -17.46
C TYR A 13 6.28 -2.19 -18.25
N ARG A 14 6.46 -3.48 -18.03
CA ARG A 14 5.65 -4.53 -18.67
C ARG A 14 4.82 -5.25 -17.61
N MET A 15 3.50 -5.34 -17.87
CA MET A 15 2.55 -5.95 -16.92
C MET A 15 2.73 -7.46 -16.77
N ASP A 16 3.38 -8.11 -17.73
CA ASP A 16 3.61 -9.55 -17.72
C ASP A 16 4.91 -9.95 -16.99
N ASP A 17 5.60 -9.00 -16.38
CA ASP A 17 6.79 -9.33 -15.60
C ASP A 17 6.42 -10.17 -14.38
N ALA A 18 7.08 -11.32 -14.22
CA ALA A 18 6.75 -12.26 -13.15
C ALA A 18 7.02 -11.67 -11.77
N GLU A 19 8.02 -10.83 -11.62
CA GLU A 19 8.35 -10.17 -10.35
C GLU A 19 7.24 -9.19 -9.94
N ILE A 20 6.70 -8.44 -10.90
CA ILE A 20 5.59 -7.52 -10.66
C ILE A 20 4.34 -8.30 -10.27
N ALA A 21 4.03 -9.38 -10.99
CA ALA A 21 2.88 -10.23 -10.69
C ALA A 21 2.95 -10.81 -9.28
N GLU A 22 4.13 -11.23 -8.83
CA GLU A 22 4.34 -11.74 -7.48
C GLU A 22 4.06 -10.68 -6.43
N ILE A 23 4.52 -9.44 -6.65
CA ILE A 23 4.28 -8.31 -5.74
C ILE A 23 2.79 -7.96 -5.71
N GLN A 24 2.11 -7.96 -6.86
CA GLN A 24 0.67 -7.73 -6.93
C GLN A 24 -0.10 -8.78 -6.13
N ASN A 25 0.25 -10.05 -6.28
CA ASN A 25 -0.41 -11.14 -5.55
C ASN A 25 -0.22 -11.00 -4.04
N LYS A 26 0.98 -10.60 -3.62
CA LYS A 26 1.25 -10.32 -2.21
C LYS A 26 0.39 -9.17 -1.68
N ALA A 27 0.24 -8.11 -2.46
CA ALA A 27 -0.59 -6.97 -2.09
C ALA A 27 -2.07 -7.38 -1.96
N ILE A 28 -2.58 -8.18 -2.89
CA ILE A 28 -3.94 -8.71 -2.83
C ILE A 28 -4.14 -9.53 -1.55
N ALA A 29 -3.22 -10.44 -1.26
CA ALA A 29 -3.31 -11.30 -0.08
C ALA A 29 -3.27 -10.50 1.22
N LEU A 30 -2.40 -9.48 1.31
CA LEU A 30 -2.31 -8.62 2.49
C LEU A 30 -3.58 -7.78 2.67
N CYS A 31 -4.13 -7.20 1.61
CA CYS A 31 -5.37 -6.44 1.70
C CYS A 31 -6.53 -7.32 2.19
N GLN A 32 -6.64 -8.54 1.68
CA GLN A 32 -7.67 -9.48 2.12
C GLN A 32 -7.48 -9.86 3.59
N LYS A 33 -6.25 -10.11 4.01
CA LYS A 33 -5.94 -10.43 5.41
C LYS A 33 -6.29 -9.28 6.34
N ILE A 34 -5.96 -8.06 5.96
CA ILE A 34 -6.27 -6.87 6.75
C ILE A 34 -7.78 -6.75 6.96
N ASP A 35 -8.59 -7.05 5.95
CA ASP A 35 -10.05 -6.99 6.05
C ASP A 35 -10.63 -8.04 7.01
N THR A 36 -9.89 -9.10 7.35
CA THR A 36 -10.33 -10.10 8.34
C THR A 36 -10.02 -9.70 9.77
N VAL A 37 -9.18 -8.68 9.97
CA VAL A 37 -8.79 -8.21 11.30
C VAL A 37 -9.80 -7.18 11.78
N SER A 38 -10.21 -7.28 13.06
CA SER A 38 -11.13 -6.29 13.64
C SER A 38 -10.62 -4.88 13.45
N ILE A 39 -11.51 -3.96 13.06
CA ILE A 39 -11.18 -2.53 12.93
C ILE A 39 -10.70 -1.95 14.28
N LEU A 40 -11.05 -2.57 15.41
CA LEU A 40 -10.62 -2.13 16.72
C LEU A 40 -9.23 -2.63 17.10
N ASP A 41 -8.67 -3.57 16.36
CA ASP A 41 -7.33 -4.10 16.60
C ASP A 41 -6.29 -3.26 15.83
N HIS A 42 -6.05 -2.06 16.34
CA HIS A 42 -5.19 -1.08 15.67
C HIS A 42 -3.76 -1.57 15.51
N SER A 43 -3.23 -2.29 16.49
CA SER A 43 -1.83 -2.76 16.48
C SER A 43 -1.59 -3.76 15.35
N ILE A 44 -2.45 -4.77 15.23
CA ILE A 44 -2.27 -5.79 14.18
C ILE A 44 -2.50 -5.17 12.80
N ARG A 45 -3.51 -4.32 12.66
CA ARG A 45 -3.78 -3.64 11.39
C ARG A 45 -2.58 -2.78 10.96
N GLU A 46 -2.00 -2.01 11.88
CA GLU A 46 -0.82 -1.19 11.60
C GLU A 46 0.35 -2.05 11.14
N GLN A 47 0.61 -3.17 11.82
CA GLN A 47 1.71 -4.09 11.44
C GLN A 47 1.53 -4.62 10.03
N LEU A 48 0.31 -4.95 9.64
CA LEU A 48 0.02 -5.45 8.29
C LEU A 48 0.19 -4.36 7.23
N PHE A 49 -0.24 -3.13 7.51
CA PHE A 49 0.00 -2.02 6.58
C PHE A 49 1.49 -1.70 6.43
N ARG A 50 2.28 -1.84 7.50
CA ARG A 50 3.73 -1.68 7.41
C ARG A 50 4.40 -2.75 6.55
N LYS A 51 3.82 -3.94 6.47
CA LYS A 51 4.28 -4.98 5.55
C LYS A 51 3.86 -4.71 4.11
N LEU A 52 2.74 -4.04 3.92
CA LEU A 52 2.17 -3.77 2.59
C LEU A 52 2.85 -2.57 1.93
N PHE A 53 2.98 -1.45 2.66
CA PHE A 53 3.47 -0.20 2.10
C PHE A 53 5.00 -0.13 2.09
N GLY A 54 5.54 0.70 1.21
CA GLY A 54 6.97 0.95 1.14
C GLY A 54 7.51 1.65 2.39
N SER A 55 6.75 2.59 2.93
CA SER A 55 7.06 3.21 4.22
C SER A 55 5.80 3.79 4.85
N VAL A 56 5.79 3.80 6.19
CA VAL A 56 4.64 4.27 6.98
C VAL A 56 5.16 5.11 8.14
N GLY A 57 4.65 6.32 8.28
CA GLY A 57 4.96 7.20 9.41
C GLY A 57 4.23 6.76 10.68
N LYS A 58 4.05 7.70 11.62
CA LYS A 58 3.41 7.44 12.91
C LYS A 58 1.89 7.54 12.80
N ASN A 59 1.19 6.73 13.60
CA ASN A 59 -0.27 6.82 13.81
C ASN A 59 -1.09 6.71 12.52
N PRO A 60 -0.89 5.71 11.68
CA PRO A 60 -1.77 5.50 10.54
C PRO A 60 -3.14 4.99 11.00
N SER A 61 -4.20 5.43 10.35
CA SER A 61 -5.56 4.93 10.59
C SER A 61 -6.25 4.75 9.26
N ILE A 62 -6.29 3.51 8.79
CA ILE A 62 -6.82 3.17 7.46
C ILE A 62 -8.04 2.27 7.66
N LYS A 63 -9.20 2.75 7.23
CA LYS A 63 -10.47 2.02 7.39
C LYS A 63 -10.51 0.79 6.46
N PRO A 64 -11.38 -0.20 6.77
CA PRO A 64 -11.54 -1.41 5.95
C PRO A 64 -11.85 -1.13 4.49
N GLY A 65 -11.49 -2.08 3.65
CA GLY A 65 -11.74 -2.02 2.21
C GLY A 65 -10.64 -1.34 1.42
N PHE A 66 -9.48 -1.10 2.02
CA PHE A 66 -8.34 -0.51 1.32
C PHE A 66 -7.85 -1.46 0.23
N ARG A 67 -7.54 -0.90 -0.95
CA ARG A 67 -6.98 -1.63 -2.10
C ARG A 67 -5.86 -0.84 -2.76
N CYS A 68 -4.89 -1.55 -3.32
CA CYS A 68 -3.78 -0.94 -4.05
C CYS A 68 -3.28 -1.91 -5.13
N ASP A 69 -2.38 -1.43 -6.00
CA ASP A 69 -1.76 -2.28 -7.02
C ASP A 69 -0.62 -3.12 -6.44
N LEU A 70 0.40 -2.47 -5.91
CA LEU A 70 1.64 -3.11 -5.44
C LEU A 70 1.85 -2.94 -3.94
N GLY A 71 1.44 -1.82 -3.38
CA GLY A 71 1.67 -1.43 -1.99
C GLY A 71 3.07 -0.89 -1.75
N VAL A 72 4.09 -1.54 -2.30
CA VAL A 72 5.51 -1.18 -2.05
C VAL A 72 5.88 0.21 -2.56
N ASN A 73 5.11 0.77 -3.49
CA ASN A 73 5.33 2.12 -4.02
C ASN A 73 4.56 3.20 -3.24
N ILE A 74 3.82 2.81 -2.21
CA ILE A 74 3.08 3.77 -1.38
C ILE A 74 3.95 4.14 -0.18
N HIS A 75 4.18 5.44 -0.01
CA HIS A 75 4.92 6.00 1.11
C HIS A 75 4.05 7.05 1.79
N ILE A 76 3.69 6.79 3.05
CA ILE A 76 2.82 7.69 3.80
C ILE A 76 3.55 8.29 4.99
N GLY A 77 3.27 9.56 5.26
CA GLY A 77 3.82 10.28 6.40
C GLY A 77 3.05 10.00 7.70
N ASP A 78 3.20 10.91 8.67
CA ASP A 78 2.56 10.78 9.98
C ASP A 78 1.08 11.13 9.92
N ASN A 79 0.28 10.47 10.77
CA ASN A 79 -1.14 10.78 10.96
C ASN A 79 -1.97 10.67 9.68
N PHE A 80 -1.68 9.66 8.87
CA PHE A 80 -2.47 9.37 7.68
C PHE A 80 -3.80 8.75 8.08
N LEU A 81 -4.91 9.34 7.62
CA LEU A 81 -6.26 8.89 7.93
C LEU A 81 -7.04 8.65 6.66
N THR A 82 -7.69 7.50 6.53
CA THR A 82 -8.61 7.25 5.41
C THR A 82 -10.02 6.92 5.89
N ASN A 83 -10.99 7.14 5.02
CA ASN A 83 -12.31 6.56 5.14
C ASN A 83 -12.33 5.12 4.58
N TYR A 84 -13.52 4.53 4.50
CA TYR A 84 -13.71 3.16 4.00
C TYR A 84 -13.50 3.09 2.49
N ASN A 85 -13.05 1.93 2.02
CA ASN A 85 -12.99 1.59 0.59
C ASN A 85 -12.12 2.54 -0.24
N VAL A 86 -11.02 2.98 0.33
CA VAL A 86 -10.05 3.83 -0.41
C VAL A 86 -9.18 2.94 -1.28
N MET A 87 -8.93 3.40 -2.50
CA MET A 87 -8.07 2.73 -3.46
C MET A 87 -6.93 3.68 -3.86
N ILE A 88 -5.70 3.19 -3.78
CA ILE A 88 -4.52 3.92 -4.26
C ILE A 88 -3.81 3.04 -5.28
N LEU A 89 -3.79 3.49 -6.53
CA LEU A 89 -3.16 2.74 -7.61
C LEU A 89 -1.70 3.17 -7.73
N ASP A 90 -0.81 2.33 -7.23
CA ASP A 90 0.61 2.63 -7.06
C ASP A 90 1.52 1.87 -8.02
N MET A 91 1.17 1.82 -9.30
CA MET A 91 2.10 1.28 -10.31
C MET A 91 3.36 2.15 -10.39
N ALA A 92 3.24 3.45 -10.20
CA ALA A 92 4.36 4.37 -9.95
C ALA A 92 4.34 4.79 -8.48
N THR A 93 5.43 5.40 -8.02
CA THR A 93 5.55 5.85 -6.62
C THR A 93 4.49 6.88 -6.25
N VAL A 94 3.83 6.64 -5.13
CA VAL A 94 2.86 7.55 -4.52
C VAL A 94 3.39 7.96 -3.16
N THR A 95 3.67 9.25 -2.98
CA THR A 95 4.16 9.79 -1.71
C THR A 95 3.09 10.70 -1.12
N ILE A 96 2.69 10.41 0.11
CA ILE A 96 1.68 11.18 0.83
C ILE A 96 2.35 11.76 2.06
N GLY A 97 2.26 13.08 2.22
CA GLY A 97 2.89 13.80 3.34
C GLY A 97 2.19 13.56 4.67
N ASP A 98 2.53 14.38 5.65
CA ASP A 98 1.98 14.26 7.01
C ASP A 98 0.58 14.88 7.09
N ASN A 99 -0.25 14.35 8.01
CA ASN A 99 -1.57 14.88 8.34
C ASN A 99 -2.52 14.93 7.14
N VAL A 100 -2.46 13.94 6.28
CA VAL A 100 -3.36 13.83 5.12
C VAL A 100 -4.55 12.94 5.46
N TRP A 101 -5.74 13.42 5.15
CA TRP A 101 -7.00 12.70 5.34
C TRP A 101 -7.66 12.50 3.98
N ILE A 102 -8.08 11.30 3.73
CA ILE A 102 -8.76 10.94 2.49
C ILE A 102 -10.18 10.45 2.79
#